data_176a42cbd413b025c75a05b5534a0fff
#
_entry.id   176a42cbd413b025c75a05b5534a0fff
#
_cell.length_a   1.000
_cell.length_b   1.000
_cell.length_c   1.000
_cell.angle_alpha   90.00
_cell.angle_beta   90.00
_cell.angle_gamma   90.00
#
_symmetry.space_group_name_H-M   'P 1'
#
loop_
_entity.id
_entity.type
_entity.pdbx_description
1 polymer ?
#
loop_
_entity_poly.entity_id
_entity_poly.type
_entity_poly.pdbx_seq_one_letter_code
_entity_poly.pdbx_strand_id
1 'polypeptide(L)'
;MSGPGYNFRMNKLFRDVEGKPACPQGSVVCIGAFDGLHRGHQALVGHVRARARATGLAAVALSFEPLPREFFAPATPPARLLLPRAKFEGLRGLGMDVVGLLRFNAAMAAMSAEAFVERVLVQRLAAREVWVGPEFRFGHRRAGDLGLLQALGERHGFTAAEVPVVADAAGRVSASAVRAHLAAGDLDAAAAALGRRYAIAGKVVRGKQLGRQLGYPTANLRLAGKKAPLGGIFAVWVHGIGPVPRAGVASLGTRPTVQGVEPLLEAHVFDFDGDLYGSRIEVEFVAKLRDEEKFDDLPSLVRQMDEDARQARRVLRQDREERGVTA
;
A
#
# COMPACT_ATOMS: atom_id res chain seq x y z
N MET A 1 -36.77 21.75 -5.12
CA MET A 1 -35.93 22.06 -3.93
C MET A 1 -34.60 21.37 -4.12
N SER A 2 -33.59 22.15 -4.54
CA SER A 2 -32.24 21.65 -4.83
C SER A 2 -31.56 21.39 -3.49
N GLY A 3 -31.18 20.12 -3.23
CA GLY A 3 -30.42 19.75 -2.07
C GLY A 3 -29.03 20.43 -2.06
N PRO A 4 -28.43 20.64 -0.89
CA PRO A 4 -27.14 21.32 -0.80
C PRO A 4 -26.06 20.51 -1.53
N GLY A 5 -25.49 21.12 -2.56
CA GLY A 5 -24.43 20.54 -3.38
C GLY A 5 -23.20 20.20 -2.52
N TYR A 6 -22.90 18.92 -2.40
CA TYR A 6 -21.69 18.39 -1.81
C TYR A 6 -20.49 18.75 -2.68
N ASN A 7 -19.82 19.85 -2.39
CA ASN A 7 -18.59 20.27 -3.04
C ASN A 7 -17.37 19.99 -2.15
N PHE A 8 -17.16 18.71 -1.74
CA PHE A 8 -15.91 18.26 -1.14
C PHE A 8 -14.96 17.72 -2.22
N ARG A 9 -14.50 18.58 -3.13
CA ARG A 9 -13.32 18.33 -3.95
C ARG A 9 -12.07 18.83 -3.24
N MET A 10 -11.63 18.13 -2.19
CA MET A 10 -10.27 18.31 -1.68
C MET A 10 -9.75 16.97 -1.15
N ASN A 11 -9.08 16.20 -2.02
CA ASN A 11 -8.21 15.08 -1.63
C ASN A 11 -7.05 15.64 -0.80
N LYS A 12 -7.28 15.90 0.48
CA LYS A 12 -6.35 16.60 1.36
C LYS A 12 -5.44 15.58 2.06
N LEU A 13 -4.15 15.74 1.87
CA LEU A 13 -3.13 15.04 2.63
C LEU A 13 -2.61 15.95 3.75
N PHE A 14 -2.52 15.44 4.99
CA PHE A 14 -1.75 16.08 6.05
C PHE A 14 -0.81 15.07 6.73
N ARG A 15 0.28 15.57 7.32
CA ARG A 15 1.33 14.75 7.93
C ARG A 15 1.66 15.13 9.35
N ASP A 16 1.19 16.28 9.80
CA ASP A 16 1.53 16.84 11.10
C ASP A 16 0.29 16.89 11.99
N VAL A 17 0.50 16.64 13.27
CA VAL A 17 -0.55 16.76 14.31
C VAL A 17 -1.00 18.21 14.37
N GLU A 18 -0.03 19.11 14.37
CA GLU A 18 -0.26 20.55 14.44
C GLU A 18 -0.80 21.12 13.12
N GLY A 19 -1.51 22.23 13.23
CA GLY A 19 -2.01 23.01 12.08
C GLY A 19 -3.49 23.30 12.17
N LYS A 20 -4.01 24.01 11.14
CA LYS A 20 -5.44 24.35 11.05
C LYS A 20 -6.30 23.09 10.99
N PRO A 21 -7.52 23.10 11.55
CA PRO A 21 -8.45 21.97 11.44
C PRO A 21 -8.56 21.47 10.00
N ALA A 22 -8.37 20.17 9.81
CA ALA A 22 -8.45 19.55 8.48
C ALA A 22 -9.90 19.40 8.01
N CYS A 23 -10.81 19.20 8.98
CA CYS A 23 -12.25 18.96 8.77
C CYS A 23 -13.08 19.86 9.69
N PRO A 24 -13.15 21.19 9.47
CA PRO A 24 -13.79 22.12 10.41
C PRO A 24 -15.30 21.89 10.60
N GLN A 25 -15.96 21.22 9.67
CA GLN A 25 -17.39 20.89 9.76
C GLN A 25 -17.64 19.53 10.45
N GLY A 26 -16.59 18.82 10.82
CA GLY A 26 -16.64 17.49 11.42
C GLY A 26 -16.21 16.36 10.49
N SER A 27 -15.91 15.22 11.07
CA SER A 27 -15.45 14.05 10.32
C SER A 27 -15.89 12.71 10.91
N VAL A 28 -15.94 11.70 10.05
CA VAL A 28 -16.00 10.28 10.40
C VAL A 28 -14.62 9.71 10.08
N VAL A 29 -13.95 9.19 11.08
CA VAL A 29 -12.52 8.82 11.02
C VAL A 29 -12.35 7.32 11.11
N CYS A 30 -11.50 6.72 10.28
CA CYS A 30 -10.92 5.41 10.57
C CYS A 30 -9.42 5.51 10.84
N ILE A 31 -8.93 4.67 11.76
CA ILE A 31 -7.52 4.65 12.17
C ILE A 31 -6.95 3.26 11.89
N GLY A 32 -5.81 3.21 11.18
CA GLY A 32 -5.15 1.96 10.87
C GLY A 32 -3.78 2.11 10.25
N ALA A 33 -3.03 1.00 10.19
CA ALA A 33 -1.76 0.96 9.49
C ALA A 33 -1.93 1.07 7.97
N PHE A 34 -3.05 0.58 7.46
CA PHE A 34 -3.44 0.56 6.04
C PHE A 34 -2.33 0.06 5.11
N ASP A 35 -1.52 -0.90 5.61
CA ASP A 35 -0.49 -1.54 4.79
C ASP A 35 -1.10 -2.68 3.99
N GLY A 36 -1.01 -2.60 2.66
CA GLY A 36 -1.63 -3.52 1.71
C GLY A 36 -3.05 -3.16 1.29
N LEU A 37 -3.81 -2.38 2.07
CA LEU A 37 -5.23 -2.08 1.83
C LEU A 37 -6.04 -3.36 1.51
N HIS A 38 -5.82 -4.42 2.33
CA HIS A 38 -6.50 -5.69 2.21
C HIS A 38 -8.01 -5.57 2.49
N ARG A 39 -8.78 -6.63 2.23
CA ARG A 39 -10.27 -6.62 2.35
C ARG A 39 -10.76 -6.11 3.70
N GLY A 40 -10.07 -6.41 4.81
CA GLY A 40 -10.42 -5.86 6.12
C GLY A 40 -10.26 -4.34 6.19
N HIS A 41 -9.21 -3.77 5.60
CA HIS A 41 -9.06 -2.33 5.49
C HIS A 41 -10.11 -1.71 4.56
N GLN A 42 -10.45 -2.38 3.45
CA GLN A 42 -11.48 -1.91 2.52
C GLN A 42 -12.86 -1.88 3.18
N ALA A 43 -13.19 -2.87 4.01
CA ALA A 43 -14.44 -2.89 4.77
C ALA A 43 -14.52 -1.72 5.76
N LEU A 44 -13.46 -1.48 6.54
CA LEU A 44 -13.37 -0.36 7.47
C LEU A 44 -13.52 0.99 6.74
N VAL A 45 -12.78 1.19 5.65
CA VAL A 45 -12.85 2.41 4.82
C VAL A 45 -14.24 2.57 4.18
N GLY A 46 -14.81 1.48 3.66
CA GLY A 46 -16.16 1.46 3.08
C GLY A 46 -17.23 1.85 4.09
N HIS A 47 -17.15 1.34 5.32
CA HIS A 47 -18.02 1.68 6.41
C HIS A 47 -17.95 3.18 6.74
N VAL A 48 -16.75 3.71 6.96
CA VAL A 48 -16.53 5.14 7.27
C VAL A 48 -17.06 6.04 6.15
N ARG A 49 -16.82 5.68 4.89
CA ARG A 49 -17.35 6.41 3.74
C ARG A 49 -18.89 6.43 3.73
N ALA A 50 -19.53 5.30 4.03
CA ALA A 50 -21.00 5.22 4.10
C ALA A 50 -21.55 6.09 5.23
N ARG A 51 -20.94 6.03 6.42
CA ARG A 51 -21.30 6.87 7.56
C ARG A 51 -21.14 8.36 7.28
N ALA A 52 -19.99 8.74 6.72
CA ALA A 52 -19.70 10.13 6.36
C ALA A 52 -20.72 10.70 5.38
N ARG A 53 -21.14 9.91 4.36
CA ARG A 53 -22.20 10.30 3.44
C ARG A 53 -23.54 10.49 4.13
N ALA A 54 -23.92 9.56 5.03
CA ALA A 54 -25.18 9.62 5.75
C ALA A 54 -25.30 10.81 6.71
N THR A 55 -24.16 11.27 7.26
CA THR A 55 -24.10 12.36 8.23
C THR A 55 -23.70 13.71 7.63
N GLY A 56 -23.32 13.72 6.36
CA GLY A 56 -22.86 14.96 5.73
C GLY A 56 -21.46 15.39 6.16
N LEU A 57 -20.64 14.49 6.71
CA LEU A 57 -19.32 14.79 7.25
C LEU A 57 -18.19 14.31 6.31
N ALA A 58 -16.95 14.76 6.57
CA ALA A 58 -15.81 14.31 5.81
C ALA A 58 -15.40 12.87 6.18
N ALA A 59 -15.14 12.01 5.19
CA ALA A 59 -14.56 10.68 5.38
C ALA A 59 -13.04 10.79 5.52
N VAL A 60 -12.49 10.36 6.66
CA VAL A 60 -11.06 10.51 6.99
C VAL A 60 -10.42 9.15 7.26
N ALA A 61 -9.31 8.86 6.58
CA ALA A 61 -8.41 7.77 6.94
C ALA A 61 -7.15 8.33 7.63
N LEU A 62 -6.87 7.86 8.84
CA LEU A 62 -5.71 8.25 9.63
C LEU A 62 -4.72 7.10 9.73
N SER A 63 -3.49 7.31 9.26
CA SER A 63 -2.40 6.36 9.29
C SER A 63 -1.09 7.02 9.68
N PHE A 64 0.00 6.25 9.67
CA PHE A 64 1.30 6.68 10.17
C PHE A 64 2.40 6.35 9.16
N GLU A 65 3.43 7.21 9.07
CA GLU A 65 4.64 6.99 8.28
C GLU A 65 5.89 7.50 9.00
N PRO A 66 6.90 6.64 9.23
CA PRO A 66 6.87 5.18 9.01
C PRO A 66 5.77 4.48 9.81
N LEU A 67 5.51 3.20 9.52
CA LEU A 67 4.60 2.42 10.36
C LEU A 67 5.17 2.30 11.79
N PRO A 68 4.34 2.28 12.85
CA PRO A 68 4.83 2.11 14.21
C PRO A 68 5.77 0.90 14.38
N ARG A 69 5.45 -0.24 13.74
CA ARG A 69 6.32 -1.43 13.78
C ARG A 69 7.70 -1.21 13.14
N GLU A 70 7.79 -0.38 12.11
CA GLU A 70 9.08 -0.02 11.50
C GLU A 70 9.90 0.89 12.41
N PHE A 71 9.22 1.81 13.09
CA PHE A 71 9.87 2.73 14.03
C PHE A 71 10.46 2.00 15.25
N PHE A 72 9.69 1.06 15.84
CA PHE A 72 10.12 0.33 17.04
C PHE A 72 11.06 -0.85 16.75
N ALA A 73 11.09 -1.37 15.53
CA ALA A 73 11.99 -2.46 15.13
C ALA A 73 12.79 -2.09 13.86
N PRO A 74 13.65 -1.05 13.92
CA PRO A 74 14.37 -0.55 12.74
C PRO A 74 15.37 -1.55 12.16
N ALA A 75 15.92 -2.46 12.98
CA ALA A 75 16.83 -3.50 12.51
C ALA A 75 16.11 -4.63 11.76
N THR A 76 14.86 -4.92 12.11
CA THR A 76 14.04 -5.98 11.51
C THR A 76 12.64 -5.48 11.13
N PRO A 77 12.56 -4.47 10.24
CA PRO A 77 11.25 -3.93 9.87
C PRO A 77 10.45 -4.97 9.10
N PRO A 78 9.12 -4.99 9.25
CA PRO A 78 8.28 -5.84 8.44
C PRO A 78 8.39 -5.46 6.96
N ALA A 79 8.30 -6.46 6.07
CA ALA A 79 8.22 -6.19 4.64
C ALA A 79 7.03 -5.27 4.33
N ARG A 80 7.24 -4.28 3.48
CA ARG A 80 6.24 -3.25 3.18
C ARG A 80 5.33 -3.70 2.04
N LEU A 81 4.02 -3.69 2.28
CA LEU A 81 3.03 -4.02 1.25
C LEU A 81 2.70 -2.82 0.36
N LEU A 82 2.63 -1.62 0.92
CA LEU A 82 2.40 -0.38 0.18
C LEU A 82 3.40 0.71 0.55
N LEU A 83 4.01 1.33 -0.44
CA LEU A 83 4.79 2.54 -0.24
C LEU A 83 3.87 3.72 0.16
N PRO A 84 4.39 4.74 0.88
CA PRO A 84 3.55 5.82 1.44
C PRO A 84 2.65 6.52 0.41
N ARG A 85 3.16 6.76 -0.80
CA ARG A 85 2.37 7.38 -1.86
C ARG A 85 1.28 6.44 -2.39
N ALA A 86 1.57 5.17 -2.62
CA ALA A 86 0.59 4.18 -3.03
C ALA A 86 -0.51 3.99 -1.98
N LYS A 87 -0.15 4.04 -0.67
CA LYS A 87 -1.12 4.05 0.43
C LYS A 87 -2.06 5.26 0.33
N PHE A 88 -1.52 6.45 0.15
CA PHE A 88 -2.32 7.67 -0.03
C PHE A 88 -3.25 7.55 -1.25
N GLU A 89 -2.70 7.17 -2.41
CA GLU A 89 -3.46 7.02 -3.65
C GLU A 89 -4.55 5.94 -3.53
N GLY A 90 -4.25 4.81 -2.88
CA GLY A 90 -5.21 3.74 -2.63
C GLY A 90 -6.35 4.16 -1.69
N LEU A 91 -6.05 4.83 -0.57
CA LEU A 91 -7.08 5.35 0.35
C LEU A 91 -7.98 6.39 -0.35
N ARG A 92 -7.38 7.25 -1.16
CA ARG A 92 -8.12 8.20 -1.98
C ARG A 92 -9.01 7.50 -3.00
N GLY A 93 -8.49 6.47 -3.68
CA GLY A 93 -9.24 5.65 -4.64
C GLY A 93 -10.42 4.93 -4.00
N LEU A 94 -10.31 4.57 -2.71
CA LEU A 94 -11.40 4.01 -1.91
C LEU A 94 -12.43 5.07 -1.47
N GLY A 95 -12.23 6.35 -1.81
CA GLY A 95 -13.21 7.43 -1.59
C GLY A 95 -13.03 8.18 -0.27
N MET A 96 -11.83 8.22 0.30
CA MET A 96 -11.54 9.09 1.44
C MET A 96 -11.35 10.54 0.99
N ASP A 97 -12.04 11.48 1.66
CA ASP A 97 -11.94 12.91 1.39
C ASP A 97 -10.64 13.49 1.93
N VAL A 98 -10.20 12.99 3.09
CA VAL A 98 -8.98 13.41 3.76
C VAL A 98 -8.16 12.19 4.19
N VAL A 99 -6.87 12.22 3.95
CA VAL A 99 -5.92 11.20 4.39
C VAL A 99 -4.86 11.83 5.29
N GLY A 100 -4.80 11.39 6.53
CA GLY A 100 -3.70 11.72 7.46
C GLY A 100 -2.64 10.61 7.40
N LEU A 101 -1.44 10.97 6.94
CA LEU A 101 -0.24 10.12 7.08
C LEU A 101 0.69 10.77 8.09
N LEU A 102 0.35 10.65 9.37
CA LEU A 102 1.10 11.29 10.45
C LEU A 102 2.53 10.78 10.54
N ARG A 103 3.47 11.69 10.75
CA ARG A 103 4.87 11.33 10.99
C ARG A 103 4.99 10.60 12.31
N PHE A 104 5.36 9.31 12.24
CA PHE A 104 5.61 8.52 13.44
C PHE A 104 7.07 8.66 13.84
N ASN A 105 7.31 9.48 14.88
CA ASN A 105 8.62 9.79 15.43
C ASN A 105 8.60 9.65 16.96
N ALA A 106 9.70 9.99 17.64
CA ALA A 106 9.80 9.88 19.09
C ALA A 106 8.71 10.67 19.82
N ALA A 107 8.35 11.87 19.34
CA ALA A 107 7.29 12.69 19.93
C ALA A 107 5.92 12.01 19.81
N MET A 108 5.59 11.45 18.62
CA MET A 108 4.36 10.68 18.42
C MET A 108 4.35 9.40 19.27
N ALA A 109 5.47 8.70 19.36
CA ALA A 109 5.59 7.47 20.17
C ALA A 109 5.45 7.72 21.69
N ALA A 110 5.83 8.92 22.15
CA ALA A 110 5.67 9.35 23.53
C ALA A 110 4.31 9.98 23.87
N MET A 111 3.47 10.24 22.86
CA MET A 111 2.17 10.90 23.05
C MET A 111 1.21 9.99 23.80
N SER A 112 0.59 10.48 24.90
CA SER A 112 -0.42 9.72 25.62
C SER A 112 -1.67 9.46 24.77
N ALA A 113 -2.51 8.53 25.21
CA ALA A 113 -3.77 8.25 24.54
C ALA A 113 -4.72 9.47 24.57
N GLU A 114 -4.77 10.16 25.70
CA GLU A 114 -5.57 11.38 25.91
C GLU A 114 -5.10 12.51 24.99
N ALA A 115 -3.79 12.77 24.96
CA ALA A 115 -3.21 13.81 24.10
C ALA A 115 -3.42 13.51 22.59
N PHE A 116 -3.36 12.23 22.21
CA PHE A 116 -3.69 11.82 20.84
C PHE A 116 -5.15 12.11 20.49
N VAL A 117 -6.09 11.75 21.36
CA VAL A 117 -7.52 12.04 21.15
C VAL A 117 -7.74 13.55 21.06
N GLU A 118 -7.25 14.31 22.02
CA GLU A 118 -7.46 15.76 22.07
C GLU A 118 -6.88 16.47 20.85
N ARG A 119 -5.58 16.26 20.57
CA ARG A 119 -4.86 17.02 19.53
C ARG A 119 -5.18 16.55 18.11
N VAL A 120 -5.34 15.23 17.93
CA VAL A 120 -5.53 14.67 16.58
C VAL A 120 -7.02 14.52 16.26
N LEU A 121 -7.78 13.83 17.10
CA LEU A 121 -9.18 13.52 16.76
C LEU A 121 -10.09 14.75 16.96
N VAL A 122 -9.92 15.45 18.06
CA VAL A 122 -10.77 16.61 18.39
C VAL A 122 -10.31 17.87 17.66
N GLN A 123 -9.10 18.35 17.95
CA GLN A 123 -8.63 19.65 17.45
C GLN A 123 -8.33 19.63 15.95
N ARG A 124 -7.65 18.56 15.47
CA ARG A 124 -7.20 18.49 14.08
C ARG A 124 -8.28 18.02 13.12
N LEU A 125 -9.09 17.03 13.53
CA LEU A 125 -10.09 16.36 12.68
C LEU A 125 -11.54 16.70 13.00
N ALA A 126 -11.83 17.35 14.14
CA ALA A 126 -13.19 17.58 14.63
C ALA A 126 -14.06 16.32 14.52
N ALA A 127 -13.51 15.16 14.97
CA ALA A 127 -14.12 13.85 14.84
C ALA A 127 -15.51 13.82 15.49
N ARG A 128 -16.48 13.23 14.82
CA ARG A 128 -17.83 12.93 15.33
C ARG A 128 -18.04 11.43 15.50
N GLU A 129 -17.40 10.65 14.65
CA GLU A 129 -17.34 9.20 14.75
C GLU A 129 -15.91 8.72 14.51
N VAL A 130 -15.46 7.74 15.29
CA VAL A 130 -14.17 7.09 15.13
C VAL A 130 -14.37 5.59 15.01
N TRP A 131 -13.92 5.00 13.92
CA TRP A 131 -14.05 3.59 13.62
C TRP A 131 -12.68 2.93 13.55
N VAL A 132 -12.53 1.79 14.22
CA VAL A 132 -11.27 1.06 14.30
C VAL A 132 -11.45 -0.41 13.93
N GLY A 133 -10.36 -1.07 13.60
CA GLY A 133 -10.36 -2.53 13.45
C GLY A 133 -10.17 -3.24 14.79
N PRO A 134 -10.33 -4.57 14.80
CA PRO A 134 -10.17 -5.40 16.00
C PRO A 134 -8.76 -5.26 16.60
N GLU A 135 -8.69 -5.41 17.92
CA GLU A 135 -7.45 -5.31 18.72
C GLU A 135 -6.76 -3.94 18.61
N PHE A 136 -7.50 -2.89 18.30
CA PHE A 136 -6.96 -1.54 18.19
C PHE A 136 -6.31 -1.10 19.49
N ARG A 137 -5.09 -0.57 19.36
CA ARG A 137 -4.31 0.01 20.46
C ARG A 137 -3.64 1.29 20.02
N PHE A 138 -3.61 2.30 20.89
CA PHE A 138 -3.03 3.60 20.58
C PHE A 138 -2.38 4.25 21.82
N GLY A 139 -1.75 5.41 21.61
CA GLY A 139 -1.05 6.13 22.64
C GLY A 139 0.27 5.49 23.07
N HIS A 140 0.98 6.16 23.97
CA HIS A 140 2.28 5.70 24.50
C HIS A 140 2.17 4.27 25.04
N ARG A 141 3.12 3.41 24.67
CA ARG A 141 3.17 1.98 25.04
C ARG A 141 1.89 1.20 24.78
N ARG A 142 1.06 1.65 23.81
CA ARG A 142 -0.23 1.02 23.47
C ARG A 142 -1.23 0.99 24.64
N ALA A 143 -1.16 1.98 25.54
CA ALA A 143 -1.98 2.02 26.75
C ALA A 143 -3.47 2.22 26.45
N GLY A 144 -3.82 2.91 25.35
CA GLY A 144 -5.20 3.11 24.91
C GLY A 144 -5.76 1.91 24.16
N ASP A 145 -7.03 1.63 24.38
CA ASP A 145 -7.85 0.64 23.67
C ASP A 145 -9.22 1.23 23.28
N LEU A 146 -10.12 0.39 22.76
CA LEU A 146 -11.45 0.84 22.35
C LEU A 146 -12.25 1.40 23.54
N GLY A 147 -12.17 0.79 24.73
CA GLY A 147 -12.89 1.28 25.92
C GLY A 147 -12.43 2.68 26.33
N LEU A 148 -11.13 2.93 26.38
CA LEU A 148 -10.61 4.27 26.64
C LEU A 148 -11.00 5.26 25.53
N LEU A 149 -10.96 4.83 24.26
CA LEU A 149 -11.38 5.68 23.13
C LEU A 149 -12.87 6.08 23.24
N GLN A 150 -13.73 5.16 23.67
CA GLN A 150 -15.15 5.42 23.91
C GLN A 150 -15.36 6.40 25.06
N ALA A 151 -14.71 6.17 26.21
CA ALA A 151 -14.80 7.05 27.38
C ALA A 151 -14.31 8.48 27.06
N LEU A 152 -13.23 8.60 26.27
CA LEU A 152 -12.76 9.90 25.81
C LEU A 152 -13.72 10.51 24.78
N GLY A 153 -14.34 9.67 23.94
CA GLY A 153 -15.35 10.09 22.99
C GLY A 153 -16.57 10.74 23.66
N GLU A 154 -17.07 10.15 24.73
CA GLU A 154 -18.17 10.73 25.53
C GLU A 154 -17.82 12.11 26.08
N ARG A 155 -16.56 12.30 26.57
CA ARG A 155 -16.09 13.59 27.10
C ARG A 155 -15.93 14.67 26.02
N HIS A 156 -15.56 14.27 24.81
CA HIS A 156 -15.22 15.19 23.73
C HIS A 156 -16.29 15.30 22.64
N GLY A 157 -17.43 14.58 22.77
CA GLY A 157 -18.57 14.68 21.87
C GLY A 157 -18.41 13.92 20.55
N PHE A 158 -17.72 12.75 20.58
CA PHE A 158 -17.68 11.81 19.45
C PHE A 158 -18.00 10.39 19.90
N THR A 159 -18.46 9.54 18.98
CA THR A 159 -18.67 8.12 19.23
C THR A 159 -17.47 7.30 18.71
N ALA A 160 -17.17 6.17 19.36
CA ALA A 160 -16.14 5.25 18.90
C ALA A 160 -16.65 3.81 18.87
N ALA A 161 -16.35 3.06 17.80
CA ALA A 161 -16.75 1.68 17.65
C ALA A 161 -15.76 0.88 16.79
N GLU A 162 -15.87 -0.43 16.87
CA GLU A 162 -15.11 -1.38 16.08
C GLU A 162 -15.95 -1.87 14.89
N VAL A 163 -15.31 -1.99 13.72
CA VAL A 163 -15.91 -2.66 12.56
C VAL A 163 -15.67 -4.16 12.67
N PRO A 164 -16.67 -5.01 12.37
CA PRO A 164 -16.53 -6.46 12.42
C PRO A 164 -15.36 -6.99 11.62
N VAL A 165 -14.77 -8.09 12.10
CA VAL A 165 -13.67 -8.78 11.43
C VAL A 165 -14.10 -9.29 10.06
N VAL A 166 -13.29 -9.00 9.04
CA VAL A 166 -13.41 -9.65 7.73
C VAL A 166 -12.55 -10.91 7.74
N ALA A 167 -13.19 -12.03 7.48
CA ALA A 167 -12.53 -13.33 7.31
C ALA A 167 -12.82 -13.89 5.91
N ASP A 168 -11.93 -14.74 5.44
CA ASP A 168 -12.10 -15.57 4.24
C ASP A 168 -11.95 -17.05 4.61
N ALA A 169 -11.89 -17.95 3.63
CA ALA A 169 -11.74 -19.38 3.84
C ALA A 169 -10.44 -19.76 4.59
N ALA A 170 -9.40 -18.92 4.52
CA ALA A 170 -8.13 -19.10 5.22
C ALA A 170 -8.11 -18.47 6.64
N GLY A 171 -9.20 -17.82 7.06
CA GLY A 171 -9.33 -17.16 8.35
C GLY A 171 -9.34 -15.63 8.28
N ARG A 172 -8.85 -14.98 9.34
CA ARG A 172 -8.84 -13.51 9.44
C ARG A 172 -7.90 -12.88 8.41
N VAL A 173 -8.44 -12.01 7.56
CA VAL A 173 -7.66 -11.23 6.60
C VAL A 173 -6.82 -10.18 7.33
N SER A 174 -5.49 -10.24 7.14
CA SER A 174 -4.55 -9.31 7.79
C SER A 174 -3.33 -9.02 6.91
N ALA A 175 -2.64 -7.91 7.17
CA ALA A 175 -1.38 -7.60 6.50
C ALA A 175 -0.27 -8.64 6.77
N SER A 176 -0.33 -9.33 7.91
CA SER A 176 0.62 -10.42 8.22
C SER A 176 0.35 -11.66 7.37
N ALA A 177 -0.91 -12.04 7.17
CA ALA A 177 -1.30 -13.13 6.27
C ALA A 177 -0.89 -12.82 4.82
N VAL A 178 -1.18 -11.62 4.32
CA VAL A 178 -0.75 -11.19 2.97
C VAL A 178 0.77 -11.30 2.80
N ARG A 179 1.56 -10.87 3.81
CA ARG A 179 3.03 -11.02 3.74
C ARG A 179 3.47 -12.47 3.69
N ALA A 180 2.82 -13.34 4.47
CA ALA A 180 3.13 -14.77 4.49
C ALA A 180 2.87 -15.41 3.12
N HIS A 181 1.71 -15.14 2.50
CA HIS A 181 1.38 -15.62 1.15
C HIS A 181 2.39 -15.12 0.11
N LEU A 182 2.70 -13.81 0.10
CA LEU A 182 3.67 -13.24 -0.83
C LEU A 182 5.08 -13.83 -0.65
N ALA A 183 5.51 -14.04 0.60
CA ALA A 183 6.82 -14.64 0.89
C ALA A 183 6.88 -16.12 0.45
N ALA A 184 5.76 -16.84 0.49
CA ALA A 184 5.65 -18.21 -0.01
C ALA A 184 5.50 -18.27 -1.56
N GLY A 185 5.33 -17.12 -2.24
CA GLY A 185 5.05 -17.07 -3.68
C GLY A 185 3.60 -17.39 -4.05
N ASP A 186 2.72 -17.53 -3.06
CA ASP A 186 1.28 -17.76 -3.25
C ASP A 186 0.57 -16.43 -3.57
N LEU A 187 0.67 -16.05 -4.85
CA LEU A 187 0.09 -14.79 -5.33
C LEU A 187 -1.44 -14.82 -5.36
N ASP A 188 -2.05 -15.99 -5.52
CA ASP A 188 -3.50 -16.15 -5.57
C ASP A 188 -4.13 -15.96 -4.20
N ALA A 189 -3.59 -16.60 -3.15
CA ALA A 189 -4.04 -16.37 -1.78
C ALA A 189 -3.79 -14.91 -1.33
N ALA A 190 -2.65 -14.32 -1.73
CA ALA A 190 -2.39 -12.91 -1.49
C ALA A 190 -3.43 -12.00 -2.18
N ALA A 191 -3.78 -12.32 -3.44
CA ALA A 191 -4.80 -11.59 -4.20
C ALA A 191 -6.20 -11.73 -3.59
N ALA A 192 -6.56 -12.93 -3.13
CA ALA A 192 -7.82 -13.17 -2.42
C ALA A 192 -7.94 -12.30 -1.15
N ALA A 193 -6.88 -12.25 -0.34
CA ALA A 193 -6.83 -11.44 0.88
C ALA A 193 -6.83 -9.92 0.58
N LEU A 194 -6.15 -9.50 -0.50
CA LEU A 194 -6.09 -8.10 -0.94
C LEU A 194 -7.36 -7.64 -1.66
N GLY A 195 -8.14 -8.55 -2.26
CA GLY A 195 -9.23 -8.23 -3.18
C GLY A 195 -8.76 -7.72 -4.55
N ARG A 196 -7.46 -7.83 -4.84
CA ARG A 196 -6.80 -7.50 -6.10
C ARG A 196 -5.44 -8.18 -6.15
N ARG A 197 -4.85 -8.31 -7.33
CA ARG A 197 -3.45 -8.74 -7.42
C ARG A 197 -2.51 -7.79 -6.70
N TYR A 198 -1.43 -8.34 -6.18
CA TYR A 198 -0.39 -7.54 -5.56
C TYR A 198 0.36 -6.73 -6.62
N ALA A 199 0.60 -5.47 -6.33
CA ALA A 199 1.32 -4.59 -7.23
C ALA A 199 2.25 -3.63 -6.46
N ILE A 200 3.34 -3.24 -7.10
CA ILE A 200 4.28 -2.23 -6.60
C ILE A 200 4.26 -1.04 -7.55
N ALA A 201 3.87 0.12 -7.05
CA ALA A 201 3.88 1.37 -7.80
C ALA A 201 5.08 2.24 -7.40
N GLY A 202 5.77 2.80 -8.39
CA GLY A 202 6.93 3.64 -8.14
C GLY A 202 7.28 4.57 -9.31
N LYS A 203 8.24 5.47 -9.06
CA LYS A 203 8.85 6.28 -10.09
C LYS A 203 10.01 5.51 -10.71
N VAL A 204 10.08 5.47 -12.04
CA VAL A 204 11.19 4.83 -12.76
C VAL A 204 12.45 5.67 -12.59
N VAL A 205 13.52 5.05 -12.14
CA VAL A 205 14.82 5.67 -11.93
C VAL A 205 15.86 5.03 -12.84
N ARG A 206 16.96 5.74 -13.07
CA ARG A 206 18.11 5.19 -13.80
C ARG A 206 18.80 4.11 -12.96
N GLY A 207 19.00 2.92 -13.55
CA GLY A 207 19.79 1.81 -13.02
C GLY A 207 21.18 1.76 -13.64
N LYS A 208 21.87 0.61 -13.50
CA LYS A 208 23.19 0.35 -14.11
C LYS A 208 23.13 0.14 -15.64
N GLN A 209 21.93 0.02 -16.21
CA GLN A 209 21.67 -0.17 -17.65
C GLN A 209 22.31 -1.46 -18.26
N LEU A 210 22.69 -2.43 -17.44
CA LEU A 210 23.25 -3.69 -17.90
C LEU A 210 22.25 -4.46 -18.80
N GLY A 211 20.96 -4.50 -18.39
CA GLY A 211 19.92 -5.14 -19.17
C GLY A 211 19.80 -4.58 -20.59
N ARG A 212 19.97 -3.27 -20.78
CA ARG A 212 19.96 -2.65 -22.13
C ARG A 212 21.07 -3.20 -23.03
N GLN A 213 22.27 -3.43 -22.49
CA GLN A 213 23.40 -4.00 -23.24
C GLN A 213 23.15 -5.46 -23.63
N LEU A 214 22.32 -6.17 -22.85
CA LEU A 214 21.94 -7.56 -23.06
C LEU A 214 20.65 -7.74 -23.89
N GLY A 215 20.06 -6.64 -24.42
CA GLY A 215 18.80 -6.69 -25.17
C GLY A 215 17.52 -6.64 -24.29
N TYR A 216 17.69 -6.49 -22.98
CA TYR A 216 16.58 -6.45 -22.00
C TYR A 216 16.56 -5.12 -21.23
N PRO A 217 16.20 -3.98 -21.85
CA PRO A 217 16.09 -2.72 -21.13
C PRO A 217 15.05 -2.83 -20.02
N THR A 218 15.42 -2.43 -18.78
CA THR A 218 14.57 -2.54 -17.60
C THR A 218 14.18 -1.17 -17.04
N ALA A 219 12.93 -1.04 -16.62
CA ALA A 219 12.46 0.04 -15.77
C ALA A 219 12.75 -0.32 -14.31
N ASN A 220 13.52 0.53 -13.62
CA ASN A 220 13.99 0.30 -12.26
C ASN A 220 13.11 1.09 -11.28
N LEU A 221 12.49 0.42 -10.30
CA LEU A 221 11.71 1.03 -9.23
C LEU A 221 12.40 0.80 -7.89
N ARG A 222 12.72 1.90 -7.19
CA ARG A 222 13.26 1.82 -5.82
C ARG A 222 12.13 1.69 -4.80
N LEU A 223 12.32 0.82 -3.83
CA LEU A 223 11.39 0.61 -2.72
C LEU A 223 11.66 1.55 -1.53
N ALA A 224 12.38 2.64 -1.74
CA ALA A 224 12.72 3.64 -0.72
C ALA A 224 13.32 3.01 0.56
N GLY A 225 14.22 2.05 0.40
CA GLY A 225 14.85 1.31 1.50
C GLY A 225 13.92 0.36 2.25
N LYS A 226 12.68 0.15 1.78
CA LYS A 226 11.73 -0.76 2.41
C LYS A 226 11.91 -2.19 1.93
N LYS A 227 11.93 -3.14 2.88
CA LYS A 227 11.99 -4.58 2.56
C LYS A 227 10.79 -4.98 1.70
N ALA A 228 11.04 -5.71 0.60
CA ALA A 228 9.99 -6.27 -0.24
C ALA A 228 9.34 -7.51 0.41
N PRO A 229 8.04 -7.76 0.19
CA PRO A 229 7.33 -8.91 0.75
C PRO A 229 7.55 -10.20 -0.04
N LEU A 230 8.12 -10.13 -1.24
CA LEU A 230 8.38 -11.26 -2.15
C LEU A 230 9.73 -11.05 -2.82
N GLY A 231 10.25 -12.10 -3.48
CA GLY A 231 11.48 -12.06 -4.27
C GLY A 231 11.48 -13.14 -5.35
N GLY A 232 12.25 -12.93 -6.41
CA GLY A 232 12.34 -13.83 -7.56
C GLY A 232 12.05 -13.16 -8.89
N ILE A 233 11.75 -13.98 -9.90
CA ILE A 233 11.41 -13.58 -11.27
C ILE A 233 9.91 -13.83 -11.50
N PHE A 234 9.23 -12.86 -12.11
CA PHE A 234 7.76 -12.86 -12.19
C PHE A 234 7.28 -12.47 -13.59
N ALA A 235 6.18 -13.10 -14.03
CA ALA A 235 5.34 -12.57 -15.10
C ALA A 235 4.50 -11.42 -14.55
N VAL A 236 4.48 -10.27 -15.23
CA VAL A 236 3.87 -9.04 -14.71
C VAL A 236 3.07 -8.28 -15.78
N TRP A 237 2.04 -7.57 -15.34
CA TRP A 237 1.44 -6.48 -16.10
C TRP A 237 2.01 -5.15 -15.62
N VAL A 238 2.39 -4.29 -16.56
CA VAL A 238 2.92 -2.96 -16.27
C VAL A 238 1.91 -1.90 -16.69
N HIS A 239 1.39 -1.18 -15.70
CA HIS A 239 0.39 -0.11 -15.87
C HIS A 239 1.09 1.26 -15.89
N GLY A 240 0.43 2.26 -16.48
CA GLY A 240 0.91 3.65 -16.50
C GLY A 240 1.82 3.99 -17.68
N ILE A 241 1.94 3.09 -18.68
CA ILE A 241 2.70 3.33 -19.92
C ILE A 241 1.77 3.78 -21.07
N GLY A 242 0.51 3.41 -20.98
CA GLY A 242 -0.52 3.72 -21.97
C GLY A 242 -1.91 3.42 -21.42
N PRO A 243 -2.94 3.43 -22.27
CA PRO A 243 -4.32 3.18 -21.83
C PRO A 243 -4.56 1.74 -21.37
N VAL A 244 -3.76 0.79 -21.85
CA VAL A 244 -3.83 -0.64 -21.49
C VAL A 244 -2.53 -1.09 -20.85
N PRO A 245 -2.59 -2.04 -19.89
CA PRO A 245 -1.38 -2.62 -19.31
C PRO A 245 -0.54 -3.33 -20.37
N ARG A 246 0.79 -3.27 -20.21
CA ARG A 246 1.74 -3.98 -21.06
C ARG A 246 2.29 -5.21 -20.35
N ALA A 247 2.47 -6.29 -21.10
CA ALA A 247 3.10 -7.50 -20.62
C ALA A 247 4.59 -7.26 -20.34
N GLY A 248 5.12 -7.96 -19.34
CA GLY A 248 6.53 -7.86 -18.99
C GLY A 248 7.02 -9.01 -18.12
N VAL A 249 8.31 -9.05 -17.89
CA VAL A 249 8.95 -9.89 -16.89
C VAL A 249 9.67 -8.99 -15.89
N ALA A 250 9.60 -9.32 -14.61
CA ALA A 250 10.23 -8.51 -13.57
C ALA A 250 11.08 -9.37 -12.64
N SER A 251 12.22 -8.82 -12.23
CA SER A 251 13.05 -9.30 -11.14
C SER A 251 12.82 -8.41 -9.92
N LEU A 252 12.54 -9.03 -8.78
CA LEU A 252 12.50 -8.35 -7.49
C LEU A 252 13.50 -9.00 -6.56
N GLY A 253 14.62 -8.34 -6.37
CA GLY A 253 15.74 -8.85 -5.59
C GLY A 253 16.39 -7.79 -4.74
N THR A 254 17.56 -8.12 -4.24
CA THR A 254 18.35 -7.25 -3.40
C THR A 254 19.68 -6.93 -4.06
N ARG A 255 20.06 -5.67 -4.04
CA ARG A 255 21.34 -5.20 -4.56
C ARG A 255 22.24 -4.78 -3.40
N PRO A 256 23.50 -5.26 -3.36
CA PRO A 256 24.52 -4.68 -2.47
C PRO A 256 24.73 -3.21 -2.79
N THR A 257 24.74 -2.37 -1.76
CA THR A 257 25.06 -0.94 -1.83
C THR A 257 26.15 -0.62 -0.81
N VAL A 258 26.74 0.57 -0.89
CA VAL A 258 27.72 1.05 0.11
C VAL A 258 27.14 1.11 1.52
N GLN A 259 25.82 1.22 1.66
CA GLN A 259 25.11 1.32 2.95
C GLN A 259 24.35 0.03 3.33
N GLY A 260 24.59 -1.10 2.66
CA GLY A 260 23.91 -2.36 2.91
C GLY A 260 23.26 -2.96 1.66
N VAL A 261 22.05 -3.50 1.82
CA VAL A 261 21.30 -4.17 0.75
C VAL A 261 20.03 -3.37 0.46
N GLU A 262 19.88 -2.89 -0.79
CA GLU A 262 18.68 -2.17 -1.22
C GLU A 262 17.79 -3.07 -2.09
N PRO A 263 16.51 -3.26 -1.75
CA PRO A 263 15.56 -3.93 -2.61
C PRO A 263 15.32 -3.13 -3.89
N LEU A 264 15.34 -3.82 -5.02
CA LEU A 264 15.16 -3.23 -6.34
C LEU A 264 14.17 -4.07 -7.16
N LEU A 265 13.20 -3.42 -7.75
CA LEU A 265 12.32 -4.01 -8.74
C LEU A 265 12.76 -3.54 -10.13
N GLU A 266 13.13 -4.48 -10.98
CA GLU A 266 13.53 -4.27 -12.37
C GLU A 266 12.50 -4.93 -13.28
N ALA A 267 11.77 -4.16 -14.08
CA ALA A 267 10.76 -4.66 -14.99
C ALA A 267 11.17 -4.42 -16.44
N HIS A 268 11.31 -5.49 -17.22
CA HIS A 268 11.43 -5.44 -18.66
C HIS A 268 10.04 -5.51 -19.30
N VAL A 269 9.66 -4.47 -20.03
CA VAL A 269 8.37 -4.34 -20.69
C VAL A 269 8.50 -4.87 -22.11
N PHE A 270 7.71 -5.87 -22.46
CA PHE A 270 7.76 -6.45 -23.79
C PHE A 270 7.22 -5.51 -24.86
N ASP A 271 7.87 -5.56 -26.03
CA ASP A 271 7.45 -4.83 -27.23
C ASP A 271 7.28 -3.32 -26.97
N PHE A 272 8.23 -2.76 -26.19
CA PHE A 272 8.28 -1.35 -25.84
C PHE A 272 9.72 -0.83 -25.85
N ASP A 273 9.99 0.22 -26.60
CA ASP A 273 11.31 0.86 -26.72
C ASP A 273 11.31 2.34 -26.32
N GLY A 274 10.23 2.82 -25.70
CA GLY A 274 10.12 4.19 -25.23
C GLY A 274 10.92 4.49 -23.95
N ASP A 275 11.07 5.77 -23.64
CA ASP A 275 11.69 6.23 -22.40
C ASP A 275 10.66 6.31 -21.26
N LEU A 276 10.93 5.59 -20.17
CA LEU A 276 10.12 5.58 -18.95
C LEU A 276 10.75 6.34 -17.79
N TYR A 277 11.95 6.90 -17.93
CA TYR A 277 12.61 7.60 -16.83
C TYR A 277 11.76 8.77 -16.29
N GLY A 278 11.61 8.81 -14.98
CA GLY A 278 10.80 9.83 -14.31
C GLY A 278 9.31 9.57 -14.32
N SER A 279 8.80 8.68 -15.17
CA SER A 279 7.40 8.25 -15.21
C SER A 279 7.03 7.43 -13.97
N ARG A 280 5.75 7.40 -13.66
CA ARG A 280 5.21 6.50 -12.63
C ARG A 280 4.55 5.32 -13.30
N ILE A 281 4.98 4.15 -12.90
CA ILE A 281 4.38 2.89 -13.35
C ILE A 281 3.95 2.07 -12.12
N GLU A 282 3.05 1.11 -12.35
CA GLU A 282 2.69 0.08 -11.41
C GLU A 282 2.95 -1.29 -12.03
N VAL A 283 3.67 -2.13 -11.31
CA VAL A 283 4.01 -3.51 -11.70
C VAL A 283 3.11 -4.46 -10.93
N GLU A 284 2.14 -5.06 -11.61
CA GLU A 284 1.19 -6.06 -11.09
C GLU A 284 1.76 -7.46 -11.28
N PHE A 285 1.91 -8.22 -10.20
CA PHE A 285 2.47 -9.56 -10.21
C PHE A 285 1.39 -10.60 -10.54
N VAL A 286 1.64 -11.39 -11.59
CA VAL A 286 0.70 -12.40 -12.09
C VAL A 286 1.11 -13.81 -11.64
N ALA A 287 2.37 -14.19 -11.90
CA ALA A 287 2.88 -15.49 -11.49
C ALA A 287 4.37 -15.42 -11.18
N LYS A 288 4.81 -16.19 -10.20
CA LYS A 288 6.24 -16.42 -9.93
C LYS A 288 6.76 -17.45 -10.92
N LEU A 289 7.83 -17.12 -11.65
CA LEU A 289 8.46 -18.02 -12.60
C LEU A 289 9.54 -18.87 -11.92
N ARG A 290 10.37 -18.23 -11.09
CA ARG A 290 11.45 -18.89 -10.33
C ARG A 290 12.01 -17.96 -9.25
N ASP A 291 12.90 -18.51 -8.43
CA ASP A 291 13.74 -17.72 -7.51
C ASP A 291 14.89 -17.03 -8.26
N GLU A 292 15.53 -16.05 -7.61
CA GLU A 292 16.77 -15.46 -8.13
C GLU A 292 17.89 -16.49 -8.11
N GLU A 293 18.73 -16.45 -9.14
CA GLU A 293 19.86 -17.34 -9.34
C GLU A 293 21.10 -16.55 -9.72
N LYS A 294 22.28 -17.05 -9.35
CA LYS A 294 23.55 -16.50 -9.77
C LYS A 294 24.05 -17.25 -11.01
N PHE A 295 24.60 -16.54 -11.94
CA PHE A 295 25.16 -17.09 -13.17
C PHE A 295 26.65 -16.85 -13.21
N ASP A 296 27.42 -17.86 -13.64
CA ASP A 296 28.86 -17.81 -13.73
C ASP A 296 29.34 -16.98 -14.94
N ASP A 297 28.50 -16.90 -15.98
CA ASP A 297 28.83 -16.17 -17.22
C ASP A 297 27.60 -15.44 -17.80
N LEU A 298 27.86 -14.42 -18.63
CA LEU A 298 26.84 -13.64 -19.31
C LEU A 298 25.99 -14.44 -20.30
N PRO A 299 26.58 -15.37 -21.12
CA PRO A 299 25.77 -16.19 -22.02
C PRO A 299 24.72 -17.05 -21.29
N SER A 300 25.06 -17.62 -20.13
CA SER A 300 24.10 -18.38 -19.31
C SER A 300 23.00 -17.50 -18.74
N LEU A 301 23.35 -16.30 -18.27
CA LEU A 301 22.37 -15.30 -17.82
C LEU A 301 21.41 -14.93 -18.97
N VAL A 302 21.91 -14.64 -20.17
CA VAL A 302 21.05 -14.27 -21.31
C VAL A 302 20.13 -15.41 -21.70
N ARG A 303 20.63 -16.65 -21.78
CA ARG A 303 19.77 -17.83 -22.07
C ARG A 303 18.63 -17.97 -21.05
N GLN A 304 18.91 -17.74 -19.77
CA GLN A 304 17.87 -17.79 -18.74
C GLN A 304 16.89 -16.62 -18.87
N MET A 305 17.34 -15.41 -19.18
CA MET A 305 16.45 -14.27 -19.44
C MET A 305 15.51 -14.53 -20.63
N ASP A 306 16.02 -15.18 -21.68
CA ASP A 306 15.22 -15.59 -22.86
C ASP A 306 14.13 -16.61 -22.46
N GLU A 307 14.46 -17.59 -21.59
CA GLU A 307 13.48 -18.56 -21.10
C GLU A 307 12.44 -17.90 -20.19
N ASP A 308 12.87 -17.05 -19.24
CA ASP A 308 11.98 -16.29 -18.38
C ASP A 308 11.00 -15.42 -19.21
N ALA A 309 11.50 -14.75 -20.24
CA ALA A 309 10.67 -13.93 -21.14
C ALA A 309 9.65 -14.78 -21.91
N ARG A 310 10.07 -15.94 -22.42
CA ARG A 310 9.17 -16.88 -23.13
C ARG A 310 8.09 -17.42 -22.20
N GLN A 311 8.45 -17.79 -20.98
CA GLN A 311 7.51 -18.29 -19.98
C GLN A 311 6.55 -17.19 -19.53
N ALA A 312 7.03 -15.97 -19.27
CA ALA A 312 6.20 -14.83 -18.92
C ALA A 312 5.16 -14.54 -20.03
N ARG A 313 5.59 -14.54 -21.30
CA ARG A 313 4.65 -14.33 -22.43
C ARG A 313 3.56 -15.40 -22.50
N ARG A 314 3.87 -16.68 -22.22
CA ARG A 314 2.87 -17.76 -22.15
C ARG A 314 1.85 -17.52 -21.06
N VAL A 315 2.33 -17.27 -19.83
CA VAL A 315 1.47 -17.01 -18.66
C VAL A 315 0.57 -15.80 -18.90
N LEU A 316 1.12 -14.68 -19.39
CA LEU A 316 0.35 -13.46 -19.59
C LEU A 316 -0.65 -13.55 -20.76
N ARG A 317 -0.39 -14.38 -21.76
CA ARG A 317 -1.36 -14.69 -22.80
C ARG A 317 -2.58 -15.42 -22.23
N GLN A 318 -2.33 -16.49 -21.48
CA GLN A 318 -3.39 -17.23 -20.79
C GLN A 318 -4.18 -16.33 -19.85
N ASP A 319 -3.51 -15.52 -19.03
CA ASP A 319 -4.15 -14.58 -18.12
C ASP A 319 -5.04 -13.56 -18.84
N ARG A 320 -4.62 -13.08 -20.02
CA ARG A 320 -5.43 -12.17 -20.84
C ARG A 320 -6.70 -12.84 -21.36
N GLU A 321 -6.61 -14.10 -21.81
CA GLU A 321 -7.75 -14.90 -22.28
C GLU A 321 -8.75 -15.12 -21.13
N GLU A 322 -8.29 -15.49 -19.95
CA GLU A 322 -9.11 -15.69 -18.75
C GLU A 322 -9.83 -14.41 -18.29
N ARG A 323 -9.21 -13.24 -18.46
CA ARG A 323 -9.82 -11.94 -18.16
C ARG A 323 -10.81 -11.46 -19.22
N GLY A 324 -10.93 -12.12 -20.36
CA GLY A 324 -11.80 -11.72 -21.46
C GLY A 324 -11.40 -10.39 -22.11
N VAL A 325 -10.15 -9.96 -21.97
CA VAL A 325 -9.63 -8.73 -22.59
C VAL A 325 -9.15 -9.06 -23.99
N THR A 326 -10.02 -8.86 -24.98
CA THR A 326 -9.62 -8.87 -26.40
C THR A 326 -8.62 -7.75 -26.69
N ALA A 327 -7.69 -8.01 -27.61
CA ALA A 327 -6.57 -7.14 -28.00
C ALA A 327 -7.02 -5.79 -28.56
#